data_f6dff5782d0d0ac6a80341840508ce8e
#
_entry.id   f6dff5782d0d0ac6a80341840508ce8e
#
_cell.length_a   1.000
_cell.length_b   1.000
_cell.length_c   1.000
_cell.angle_alpha   90.00
_cell.angle_beta   90.00
_cell.angle_gamma   90.00
#
_symmetry.space_group_name_H-M   'P 1'
#
loop_
_entity.id
_entity.type
_entity.pdbx_description
1 polymer ?
#
loop_
_entity_poly.entity_id
_entity_poly.type
_entity_poly.pdbx_seq_one_letter_code
_entity_poly.pdbx_strand_id
1 'polypeptide(L)'
;MAMDTPQKTFPPFADEAAVTTVIEGFRARSLPFADWSHQAHLAVGLWHVATFGEEAAKVRLRDGISAYNVAVGRVNDDMRGYHETVTFYFAWAAARHLDNDPGGSLVDRVNRFVASPLGGKEGIFRFWSRESLFTPRARLGWLEPDLRPLDAAVLMASAQG
;
A
#
# COMPACT_ATOMS: atom_id res chain seq x y z
N MET A 1 25.01 -10.41 -14.75
CA MET A 1 25.03 -10.12 -13.30
C MET A 1 23.95 -9.10 -13.01
N ALA A 2 22.89 -9.53 -12.35
CA ALA A 2 21.96 -8.59 -11.80
C ALA A 2 22.66 -7.86 -10.65
N MET A 3 22.91 -6.57 -10.81
CA MET A 3 23.30 -5.75 -9.68
C MET A 3 22.13 -5.75 -8.73
N ASP A 4 22.33 -6.34 -7.58
CA ASP A 4 21.42 -6.28 -6.47
C ASP A 4 21.30 -4.81 -6.08
N THR A 5 20.29 -4.13 -6.63
CA THR A 5 19.97 -2.78 -6.19
C THR A 5 19.56 -2.91 -4.74
N PRO A 6 20.29 -2.31 -3.79
CA PRO A 6 19.92 -2.43 -2.40
C PRO A 6 18.45 -2.01 -2.26
N GLN A 7 17.64 -2.92 -1.76
CA GLN A 7 16.26 -2.63 -1.43
C GLN A 7 16.27 -1.38 -0.54
N LYS A 8 15.60 -0.33 -1.02
CA LYS A 8 15.50 0.91 -0.26
C LYS A 8 14.72 0.59 1.02
N THR A 9 15.46 0.33 2.08
CA THR A 9 14.86 0.12 3.39
C THR A 9 14.41 1.47 3.92
N PHE A 10 13.12 1.59 4.17
CA PHE A 10 12.57 2.78 4.80
C PHE A 10 12.74 2.67 6.30
N PRO A 11 13.16 3.74 6.99
CA PRO A 11 13.22 3.72 8.43
C PRO A 11 11.80 3.51 9.01
N PRO A 12 11.65 2.77 10.11
CA PRO A 12 10.35 2.61 10.75
C PRO A 12 9.85 3.94 11.31
N PHE A 13 8.53 4.06 11.50
CA PHE A 13 7.98 5.18 12.24
C PHE A 13 8.50 5.16 13.69
N ALA A 14 8.91 6.31 14.18
CA ALA A 14 9.56 6.41 15.49
C ALA A 14 8.60 6.16 16.65
N ASP A 15 7.35 6.61 16.52
CA ASP A 15 6.36 6.55 17.59
C ASP A 15 4.93 6.68 17.04
N GLU A 16 3.97 6.57 17.94
CA GLU A 16 2.55 6.68 17.61
C GLU A 16 2.19 8.05 17.01
N ALA A 17 2.82 9.12 17.50
CA ALA A 17 2.58 10.47 17.00
C ALA A 17 2.99 10.59 15.52
N ALA A 18 4.08 9.95 15.10
CA ALA A 18 4.53 9.98 13.72
C ALA A 18 3.53 9.32 12.78
N VAL A 19 2.99 8.16 13.16
CA VAL A 19 1.96 7.46 12.39
C VAL A 19 0.66 8.26 12.35
N THR A 20 0.24 8.78 13.49
CA THR A 20 -0.99 9.57 13.60
C THR A 20 -0.91 10.83 12.74
N THR A 21 0.23 11.51 12.73
CA THR A 21 0.45 12.71 11.90
C THR A 21 0.23 12.39 10.41
N VAL A 22 0.74 11.26 9.94
CA VAL A 22 0.55 10.85 8.54
C VAL A 22 -0.92 10.55 8.24
N ILE A 23 -1.59 9.79 9.09
CA ILE A 23 -2.98 9.40 8.87
C ILE A 23 -3.91 10.62 8.93
N GLU A 24 -3.75 11.46 9.95
CA GLU A 24 -4.55 12.69 10.11
C GLU A 24 -4.30 13.67 8.98
N GLY A 25 -3.04 13.86 8.60
CA GLY A 25 -2.66 14.74 7.49
C GLY A 25 -3.24 14.26 6.15
N PHE A 26 -3.24 12.96 5.91
CA PHE A 26 -3.89 12.39 4.73
C PHE A 26 -5.41 12.63 4.76
N ARG A 27 -6.06 12.33 5.86
CA ARG A 27 -7.52 12.50 6.01
C ARG A 27 -7.95 13.96 5.86
N ALA A 28 -7.16 14.88 6.40
CA ALA A 28 -7.39 16.32 6.28
C ALA A 28 -6.91 16.89 4.93
N ARG A 29 -6.25 16.07 4.09
CA ARG A 29 -5.66 16.47 2.81
C ARG A 29 -4.60 17.56 2.97
N SER A 30 -3.93 17.57 4.11
CA SER A 30 -2.91 18.56 4.49
C SER A 30 -1.50 17.99 4.61
N LEU A 31 -1.33 16.66 4.47
CA LEU A 31 0.00 16.05 4.49
C LEU A 31 0.82 16.59 3.31
N PRO A 32 2.02 17.14 3.55
CA PRO A 32 2.88 17.56 2.44
C PRO A 32 3.18 16.39 1.50
N PHE A 33 3.16 16.65 0.19
CA PHE A 33 3.37 15.60 -0.81
C PHE A 33 4.73 14.89 -0.63
N ALA A 34 5.76 15.63 -0.17
CA ALA A 34 7.07 15.05 0.12
C ALA A 34 7.02 13.95 1.19
N ASP A 35 6.02 13.98 2.07
CA ASP A 35 5.83 12.99 3.14
C ASP A 35 4.90 11.83 2.74
N TRP A 36 4.32 11.88 1.53
CA TRP A 36 3.47 10.83 0.97
C TRP A 36 4.31 9.69 0.39
N SER A 37 5.06 9.04 1.27
CA SER A 37 5.98 7.94 0.96
C SER A 37 5.26 6.59 0.83
N HIS A 38 5.98 5.55 0.41
CA HIS A 38 5.45 4.18 0.45
C HIS A 38 5.01 3.78 1.86
N GLN A 39 5.80 4.11 2.88
CA GLN A 39 5.44 3.85 4.28
C GLN A 39 4.16 4.58 4.68
N ALA A 40 3.99 5.81 4.24
CA ALA A 40 2.78 6.58 4.49
C ALA A 40 1.56 5.93 3.85
N HIS A 41 1.68 5.47 2.60
CA HIS A 41 0.62 4.71 1.93
C HIS A 41 0.24 3.46 2.72
N LEU A 42 1.24 2.72 3.21
CA LEU A 42 0.98 1.50 3.98
C LEU A 42 0.34 1.79 5.33
N ALA A 43 0.77 2.85 6.02
CA ALA A 43 0.18 3.27 7.29
C ALA A 43 -1.30 3.64 7.12
N VAL A 44 -1.60 4.44 6.10
CA VAL A 44 -2.96 4.85 5.78
C VAL A 44 -3.80 3.64 5.37
N GLY A 45 -3.26 2.77 4.53
CA GLY A 45 -3.94 1.55 4.08
C GLY A 45 -4.26 0.60 5.23
N LEU A 46 -3.29 0.32 6.08
CA LEU A 46 -3.48 -0.57 7.23
C LEU A 46 -4.51 0.00 8.20
N TRP A 47 -4.43 1.30 8.48
CA TRP A 47 -5.39 1.95 9.37
C TRP A 47 -6.82 1.85 8.83
N HIS A 48 -7.01 2.05 7.53
CA HIS A 48 -8.33 1.95 6.90
C HIS A 48 -8.87 0.51 6.99
N VAL A 49 -8.04 -0.48 6.68
CA VAL A 49 -8.45 -1.89 6.75
C VAL A 49 -8.77 -2.30 8.18
N ALA A 50 -7.94 -1.91 9.14
CA ALA A 50 -8.16 -2.21 10.56
C ALA A 50 -9.42 -1.54 11.10
N THR A 51 -9.75 -0.35 10.60
CA THR A 51 -10.89 0.43 11.10
C THR A 51 -12.21 0.03 10.43
N PHE A 52 -12.20 -0.20 9.11
CA PHE A 52 -13.42 -0.36 8.31
C PHE A 52 -13.59 -1.75 7.69
N GLY A 53 -12.58 -2.59 7.73
CA GLY A 53 -12.54 -3.87 7.00
C GLY A 53 -12.06 -3.68 5.56
N GLU A 54 -11.66 -4.77 4.93
CA GLU A 54 -11.03 -4.77 3.60
C GLU A 54 -11.89 -4.12 2.52
N GLU A 55 -13.15 -4.52 2.40
CA GLU A 55 -14.01 -4.05 1.30
C GLU A 55 -14.36 -2.56 1.43
N ALA A 56 -14.72 -2.12 2.62
CA ALA A 56 -15.00 -0.70 2.86
C ALA A 56 -13.73 0.15 2.73
N ALA A 57 -12.59 -0.38 3.16
CA ALA A 57 -11.30 0.30 3.03
C ALA A 57 -10.94 0.58 1.57
N LYS A 58 -11.19 -0.37 0.66
CA LYS A 58 -10.92 -0.17 -0.77
C LYS A 58 -11.62 1.07 -1.33
N VAL A 59 -12.90 1.22 -1.03
CA VAL A 59 -13.69 2.37 -1.50
C VAL A 59 -13.17 3.68 -0.88
N ARG A 60 -12.93 3.66 0.44
CA ARG A 60 -12.44 4.85 1.16
C ARG A 60 -11.04 5.26 0.71
N LEU A 61 -10.17 4.30 0.41
CA LEU A 61 -8.84 4.58 -0.12
C LEU A 61 -8.90 5.14 -1.54
N ARG A 62 -9.77 4.60 -2.40
CA ARG A 62 -9.99 5.16 -3.74
C ARG A 62 -10.36 6.63 -3.65
N ASP A 63 -11.40 6.94 -2.89
CA ASP A 63 -11.92 8.29 -2.76
C ASP A 63 -10.91 9.22 -2.07
N GLY A 64 -10.28 8.73 -1.01
CA GLY A 64 -9.33 9.50 -0.21
C GLY A 64 -8.03 9.82 -0.96
N ILE A 65 -7.44 8.84 -1.63
CA ILE A 65 -6.19 9.05 -2.39
C ILE A 65 -6.45 9.96 -3.58
N SER A 66 -7.55 9.75 -4.30
CA SER A 66 -7.93 10.59 -5.44
C SER A 66 -8.11 12.04 -5.00
N ALA A 67 -8.82 12.28 -3.91
CA ALA A 67 -9.06 13.61 -3.37
C ALA A 67 -7.77 14.25 -2.81
N TYR A 68 -6.93 13.47 -2.14
CA TYR A 68 -5.64 13.93 -1.65
C TYR A 68 -4.75 14.40 -2.81
N ASN A 69 -4.67 13.62 -3.88
CA ASN A 69 -3.88 13.98 -5.06
C ASN A 69 -4.31 15.33 -5.63
N VAL A 70 -5.61 15.57 -5.77
CA VAL A 70 -6.13 16.86 -6.24
C VAL A 70 -5.75 17.99 -5.29
N ALA A 71 -5.88 17.76 -3.98
CA ALA A 71 -5.57 18.79 -2.97
C ALA A 71 -4.10 19.22 -2.99
N VAL A 72 -3.17 18.33 -3.34
CA VAL A 72 -1.73 18.66 -3.46
C VAL A 72 -1.31 19.04 -4.89
N GLY A 73 -2.27 19.30 -5.77
CA GLY A 73 -2.00 19.78 -7.14
C GLY A 73 -1.63 18.67 -8.13
N ARG A 74 -1.97 17.42 -7.84
CA ARG A 74 -1.72 16.28 -8.72
C ARG A 74 -2.97 15.93 -9.52
N VAL A 75 -2.76 15.26 -10.66
CA VAL A 75 -3.83 14.86 -11.57
C VAL A 75 -4.05 13.35 -11.47
N ASN A 76 -5.31 12.94 -11.49
CA ASN A 76 -5.70 11.53 -11.60
C ASN A 76 -6.27 11.31 -13.01
N ASP A 77 -5.53 10.62 -13.84
CA ASP A 77 -5.96 10.25 -15.19
C ASP A 77 -5.51 8.83 -15.54
N ASP A 78 -5.57 8.44 -16.80
CA ASP A 78 -5.20 7.10 -17.24
C ASP A 78 -3.68 6.84 -17.20
N MET A 79 -2.87 7.87 -17.01
CA MET A 79 -1.41 7.80 -17.00
C MET A 79 -0.79 8.18 -15.66
N ARG A 80 -1.52 8.88 -14.77
CA ARG A 80 -0.96 9.50 -13.57
C ARG A 80 -1.93 9.45 -12.40
N GLY A 81 -1.38 9.53 -11.19
CA GLY A 81 -2.16 9.67 -9.97
C GLY A 81 -2.67 8.33 -9.45
N TYR A 82 -3.91 8.31 -8.99
CA TYR A 82 -4.50 7.14 -8.37
C TYR A 82 -4.43 5.90 -9.28
N HIS A 83 -4.14 4.75 -8.67
CA HIS A 83 -4.06 3.48 -9.37
C HIS A 83 -4.90 2.43 -8.63
N GLU A 84 -6.01 2.03 -9.23
CA GLU A 84 -7.00 1.15 -8.59
C GLU A 84 -6.41 -0.22 -8.24
N THR A 85 -5.79 -0.90 -9.19
CA THR A 85 -5.25 -2.24 -8.96
C THR A 85 -4.18 -2.26 -7.88
N VAL A 86 -3.26 -1.29 -7.88
CA VAL A 86 -2.22 -1.19 -6.84
C VAL A 86 -2.83 -0.93 -5.47
N THR A 87 -3.78 -0.02 -5.39
CA THR A 87 -4.45 0.32 -4.12
C THR A 87 -5.20 -0.89 -3.56
N PHE A 88 -5.93 -1.61 -4.39
CA PHE A 88 -6.69 -2.79 -3.97
C PHE A 88 -5.76 -3.94 -3.57
N TYR A 89 -4.63 -4.10 -4.27
CA TYR A 89 -3.61 -5.07 -3.88
C TYR A 89 -3.09 -4.78 -2.46
N PHE A 90 -2.71 -3.53 -2.16
CA PHE A 90 -2.19 -3.20 -0.84
C PHE A 90 -3.26 -3.25 0.25
N ALA A 91 -4.52 -2.98 -0.06
CA ALA A 91 -5.62 -3.22 0.88
C ALA A 91 -5.78 -4.72 1.20
N TRP A 92 -5.70 -5.56 0.18
CA TRP A 92 -5.67 -7.02 0.35
C TRP A 92 -4.46 -7.46 1.20
N ALA A 93 -3.27 -6.94 0.90
CA ALA A 93 -2.05 -7.27 1.63
C ALA A 93 -2.14 -6.85 3.11
N ALA A 94 -2.69 -5.66 3.38
CA ALA A 94 -2.92 -5.19 4.75
C ALA A 94 -3.88 -6.12 5.49
N ALA A 95 -4.97 -6.54 4.85
CA ALA A 95 -5.93 -7.47 5.45
C ALA A 95 -5.28 -8.82 5.78
N ARG A 96 -4.48 -9.36 4.85
CA ARG A 96 -3.76 -10.63 5.09
C ARG A 96 -2.72 -10.49 6.20
N HIS A 97 -2.04 -9.36 6.27
CA HIS A 97 -1.11 -9.08 7.37
C HIS A 97 -1.84 -9.07 8.72
N LEU A 98 -2.98 -8.42 8.79
CA LEU A 98 -3.77 -8.31 10.02
C LEU A 98 -4.33 -9.66 10.49
N ASP A 99 -4.58 -10.61 9.58
CA ASP A 99 -5.10 -11.94 9.92
C ASP A 99 -4.18 -12.68 10.92
N ASN A 100 -2.89 -12.43 10.86
CA ASN A 100 -1.89 -13.12 11.70
C ASN A 100 -1.09 -12.15 12.58
N ASP A 101 -1.48 -10.88 12.65
CA ASP A 101 -0.75 -9.89 13.43
C ASP A 101 -1.05 -10.07 14.93
N PRO A 102 -0.03 -10.03 15.81
CA PRO A 102 -0.24 -10.20 17.26
C PRO A 102 -0.95 -9.03 17.94
N GLY A 103 -1.17 -7.92 17.21
CA GLY A 103 -1.79 -6.72 17.78
C GLY A 103 -0.77 -5.77 18.39
N GLY A 104 -1.21 -4.99 19.36
CA GLY A 104 -0.39 -3.95 20.00
C GLY A 104 -0.73 -2.56 19.49
N SER A 105 0.20 -1.63 19.64
CA SER A 105 0.02 -0.24 19.21
C SER A 105 -0.07 -0.14 17.69
N LEU A 106 -0.68 0.92 17.20
CA LEU A 106 -0.78 1.15 15.75
C LEU A 106 0.61 1.27 15.12
N VAL A 107 1.54 1.97 15.77
CA VAL A 107 2.91 2.11 15.25
C VAL A 107 3.61 0.76 15.11
N ASP A 108 3.46 -0.14 16.08
CA ASP A 108 4.05 -1.47 16.02
C ASP A 108 3.46 -2.28 14.85
N ARG A 109 2.15 -2.24 14.70
CA ARG A 109 1.43 -2.95 13.63
C ARG A 109 1.83 -2.43 12.25
N VAL A 110 1.91 -1.11 12.08
CA VAL A 110 2.33 -0.48 10.84
C VAL A 110 3.78 -0.84 10.51
N ASN A 111 4.68 -0.72 11.48
CA ASN A 111 6.09 -1.02 11.25
C ASN A 111 6.32 -2.50 10.89
N ARG A 112 5.58 -3.43 11.52
CA ARG A 112 5.65 -4.84 11.14
C ARG A 112 5.14 -5.06 9.72
N PHE A 113 4.06 -4.38 9.32
CA PHE A 113 3.53 -4.48 7.96
C PHE A 113 4.54 -3.96 6.93
N VAL A 114 5.11 -2.79 7.17
CA VAL A 114 6.12 -2.20 6.28
C VAL A 114 7.34 -3.14 6.12
N ALA A 115 7.75 -3.79 7.19
CA ALA A 115 8.89 -4.70 7.18
C ALA A 115 8.57 -6.09 6.60
N SER A 116 7.30 -6.43 6.44
CA SER A 116 6.87 -7.75 5.98
C SER A 116 6.92 -7.87 4.45
N PRO A 117 6.99 -9.10 3.92
CA PRO A 117 6.87 -9.32 2.47
C PRO A 117 5.58 -8.79 1.87
N LEU A 118 4.48 -8.79 2.63
CA LEU A 118 3.19 -8.25 2.19
C LEU A 118 3.23 -6.75 1.97
N GLY A 119 4.01 -6.02 2.78
CA GLY A 119 4.15 -4.57 2.68
C GLY A 119 5.24 -4.11 1.71
N GLY A 120 6.07 -5.01 1.19
CA GLY A 120 7.14 -4.67 0.27
C GLY A 120 6.64 -4.19 -1.09
N LYS A 121 7.43 -3.33 -1.75
CA LYS A 121 7.07 -2.79 -3.07
C LYS A 121 7.07 -3.84 -4.17
N GLU A 122 7.86 -4.89 -4.03
CA GLU A 122 8.10 -5.87 -5.10
C GLU A 122 7.10 -7.02 -5.09
N GLY A 123 6.36 -7.23 -4.01
CA GLY A 123 5.43 -8.35 -3.86
C GLY A 123 4.35 -8.39 -4.95
N ILE A 124 3.86 -7.23 -5.38
CA ILE A 124 2.82 -7.13 -6.40
C ILE A 124 3.26 -7.76 -7.73
N PHE A 125 4.53 -7.70 -8.04
CA PHE A 125 5.08 -8.26 -9.29
C PHE A 125 5.16 -9.79 -9.29
N ARG A 126 4.85 -10.43 -8.20
CA ARG A 126 4.65 -11.87 -8.16
C ARG A 126 3.32 -12.27 -8.80
N PHE A 127 2.37 -11.35 -8.87
CA PHE A 127 1.01 -11.57 -9.33
C PHE A 127 0.73 -10.89 -10.68
N TRP A 128 1.26 -9.70 -10.89
CA TRP A 128 1.12 -8.97 -12.15
C TRP A 128 2.48 -8.76 -12.81
N SER A 129 2.51 -8.93 -14.13
CA SER A 129 3.64 -8.44 -14.92
C SER A 129 3.64 -6.91 -14.91
N ARG A 130 4.82 -6.32 -15.10
CA ARG A 130 4.93 -4.86 -15.22
C ARG A 130 4.13 -4.34 -16.41
N GLU A 131 4.14 -5.07 -17.52
CA GLU A 131 3.41 -4.73 -18.74
C GLU A 131 1.91 -4.64 -18.48
N SER A 132 1.35 -5.57 -17.73
CA SER A 132 -0.06 -5.63 -17.37
C SER A 132 -0.44 -4.54 -16.35
N LEU A 133 0.39 -4.38 -15.32
CA LEU A 133 0.10 -3.47 -14.20
C LEU A 133 0.13 -1.99 -14.60
N PHE A 134 1.06 -1.61 -15.49
CA PHE A 134 1.25 -0.23 -15.90
C PHE A 134 0.46 0.13 -17.17
N THR A 135 -0.77 -0.34 -17.24
CA THR A 135 -1.71 0.00 -18.30
C THR A 135 -2.78 0.96 -17.78
N PRO A 136 -3.40 1.77 -18.66
CA PRO A 136 -4.58 2.55 -18.28
C PRO A 136 -5.69 1.70 -17.68
N ARG A 137 -5.91 0.51 -18.22
CA ARG A 137 -6.94 -0.41 -17.73
C ARG A 137 -6.73 -0.79 -16.26
N ALA A 138 -5.48 -1.14 -15.88
CA ALA A 138 -5.15 -1.52 -14.51
C ALA A 138 -5.25 -0.30 -13.57
N ARG A 139 -4.94 0.89 -14.06
CA ARG A 139 -5.01 2.12 -13.27
C ARG A 139 -6.44 2.56 -13.01
N LEU A 140 -7.30 2.48 -14.01
CA LEU A 140 -8.67 2.99 -13.92
C LEU A 140 -9.65 2.00 -13.29
N GLY A 141 -9.28 0.73 -13.16
CA GLY A 141 -10.13 -0.29 -12.56
C GLY A 141 -9.33 -1.51 -12.13
N TRP A 142 -9.99 -2.41 -11.42
CA TRP A 142 -9.35 -3.66 -11.02
C TRP A 142 -9.05 -4.52 -12.24
N LEU A 143 -7.79 -4.92 -12.36
CA LEU A 143 -7.33 -5.89 -13.35
C LEU A 143 -6.95 -7.18 -12.63
N GLU A 144 -7.50 -8.32 -13.06
CA GLU A 144 -7.12 -9.61 -12.50
C GLU A 144 -5.63 -9.88 -12.72
N PRO A 145 -4.95 -10.53 -11.76
CA PRO A 145 -3.53 -10.87 -11.92
C PRO A 145 -3.30 -11.76 -13.14
N ASP A 146 -2.28 -11.41 -13.93
CA ASP A 146 -1.95 -12.17 -15.15
C ASP A 146 -0.95 -13.31 -14.92
N LEU A 147 -0.16 -13.26 -13.83
CA LEU A 147 0.87 -14.27 -13.57
C LEU A 147 0.38 -15.42 -12.70
N ARG A 148 -0.36 -15.12 -11.64
CA ARG A 148 -0.94 -16.09 -10.71
C ARG A 148 -2.01 -15.44 -9.85
N PRO A 149 -2.96 -16.21 -9.30
CA PRO A 149 -3.95 -15.68 -8.37
C PRO A 149 -3.31 -15.14 -7.09
N LEU A 150 -3.96 -14.16 -6.46
CA LEU A 150 -3.51 -13.61 -5.17
C LEU A 150 -3.51 -14.71 -4.11
N ASP A 151 -2.34 -14.89 -3.47
CA ASP A 151 -2.14 -15.84 -2.41
C ASP A 151 -1.01 -15.33 -1.49
N ALA A 152 -1.34 -15.05 -0.25
CA ALA A 152 -0.36 -14.56 0.73
C ALA A 152 0.79 -15.54 0.93
N ALA A 153 0.54 -16.86 0.80
CA ALA A 153 1.56 -17.89 0.94
C ALA A 153 2.70 -17.73 -0.07
N VAL A 154 2.43 -17.19 -1.26
CA VAL A 154 3.45 -16.93 -2.29
C VAL A 154 4.49 -15.93 -1.78
N LEU A 155 4.05 -14.88 -1.10
CA LEU A 155 4.93 -13.85 -0.55
C LEU A 155 5.68 -14.35 0.69
N MET A 156 4.99 -15.07 1.56
CA MET A 156 5.58 -15.58 2.80
C MET A 156 6.62 -16.67 2.54
N ALA A 157 6.40 -17.54 1.56
CA ALA A 157 7.37 -18.57 1.19
C ALA A 157 8.67 -17.96 0.64
N SER A 158 8.60 -16.84 -0.07
CA SER A 158 9.78 -16.14 -0.60
C SER A 158 10.70 -15.57 0.48
N ALA A 159 10.17 -15.29 1.67
CA ALA A 159 10.93 -14.74 2.78
C ALA A 159 11.76 -15.79 3.53
N GLN A 160 11.52 -17.08 3.29
CA GLN A 160 12.18 -18.20 3.98
C GLN A 160 13.23 -18.90 3.11
N GLY A 161 13.42 -18.44 1.90
CA GLY A 161 14.36 -19.01 0.94
C GLY A 161 15.74 -18.36 0.96
#